data_a852713d0edba12aa2379ab304fa891c
#
_entry.id   a852713d0edba12aa2379ab304fa891c
#
_cell.length_a   1.000
_cell.length_b   1.000
_cell.length_c   1.000
_cell.angle_alpha   90.00
_cell.angle_beta   90.00
_cell.angle_gamma   90.00
#
_symmetry.space_group_name_H-M   'P 1'
#
loop_
_entity.id
_entity.type
_entity.pdbx_description
1 polymer ?
#
loop_
_entity_poly.entity_id
_entity_poly.type
_entity_poly.pdbx_seq_one_letter_code
_entity_poly.pdbx_strand_id
1 'polypeptide(L)'
;MISGRTASSPMGVMANSMQDAASQDDAWEEDTKETSLPQGTIPPQNTAKPTQTPTTAPTVKPAASATPLKKVTGIKLIRYSTKAVKVTWIKNVEAKYYRVYYSKKKSSSFKCFGVTKENHLLVGKLKNNTDYYFYVQACSKKTKSATDSKASRTVHIKTKTYSRKTVFAGDSITHGMGWALPAMHIGGNKKIVAARGLKTNTFYTQRIFNGQTGLQKLISEKPYRIYLMLGMNSILGTSQKDIIADFRHIIQSVQDACPKTDIVLCAIPPVSRAKKAFQPGFSKVPRVNEKMKQLARQTGTNYFNYTVFLTNSEGYLKPKYSASDGYHWNKTAYVKFAEKVEKFDKSLDVTVQILPV
;
A
#
# COMPACT_ATOMS: atom_id res chain seq x y z
N MET A 1 -31.04 68.45 -20.89
CA MET A 1 -29.70 69.06 -20.72
C MET A 1 -29.02 68.40 -19.55
N ILE A 2 -27.73 68.03 -19.69
CA ILE A 2 -26.73 67.59 -18.72
C ILE A 2 -26.88 66.07 -18.40
N SER A 3 -26.25 65.14 -19.14
CA SER A 3 -24.86 64.69 -19.15
C SER A 3 -24.39 64.17 -17.81
N GLY A 4 -24.47 62.88 -17.57
CA GLY A 4 -23.84 62.12 -16.49
C GLY A 4 -22.91 61.08 -17.06
N ARG A 5 -21.61 61.26 -16.86
CA ARG A 5 -20.52 60.41 -17.30
C ARG A 5 -20.49 59.09 -16.55
N THR A 6 -20.47 58.00 -17.26
CA THR A 6 -20.10 56.64 -16.78
C THR A 6 -18.58 56.57 -16.64
N ALA A 7 -18.09 56.30 -15.43
CA ALA A 7 -16.71 55.94 -15.19
C ALA A 7 -16.58 54.40 -15.24
N SER A 8 -15.94 53.90 -16.30
CA SER A 8 -15.48 52.54 -16.42
C SER A 8 -14.09 52.41 -15.78
N SER A 9 -13.96 51.58 -14.76
CA SER A 9 -12.66 51.13 -14.24
C SER A 9 -12.19 49.92 -15.02
N PRO A 10 -10.94 49.84 -15.45
CA PRO A 10 -10.41 48.70 -16.16
C PRO A 10 -10.00 47.61 -15.14
N MET A 11 -10.53 46.42 -15.35
CA MET A 11 -9.97 45.18 -14.74
C MET A 11 -8.58 44.94 -15.31
N GLY A 12 -7.58 45.13 -14.47
CA GLY A 12 -6.22 44.70 -14.73
C GLY A 12 -6.13 43.16 -14.76
N VAL A 13 -5.90 42.64 -15.94
CA VAL A 13 -5.49 41.25 -16.13
C VAL A 13 -4.04 41.14 -15.69
N MET A 14 -3.78 40.59 -14.52
CA MET A 14 -2.44 40.13 -14.17
C MET A 14 -2.26 38.71 -14.69
N ALA A 15 -1.80 38.59 -15.91
CA ALA A 15 -1.11 37.43 -16.41
C ALA A 15 0.28 37.41 -15.78
N ASN A 16 0.52 36.53 -14.82
CA ASN A 16 1.85 36.32 -14.28
C ASN A 16 2.42 35.05 -14.88
N SER A 17 3.37 35.27 -15.79
CA SER A 17 4.31 34.35 -16.38
C SER A 17 4.99 33.50 -15.29
N MET A 18 4.81 32.19 -15.35
CA MET A 18 5.71 31.21 -14.75
C MET A 18 6.42 30.50 -15.91
N GLN A 19 7.47 31.14 -16.39
CA GLN A 19 8.58 30.50 -17.09
C GLN A 19 9.82 30.70 -16.23
N ASP A 20 10.70 29.65 -16.28
CA ASP A 20 12.06 29.59 -15.76
C ASP A 20 12.24 29.22 -14.28
N ALA A 21 12.30 27.92 -14.06
CA ALA A 21 13.28 27.25 -13.19
C ALA A 21 13.43 25.78 -13.64
N ALA A 22 14.00 25.60 -14.79
CA ALA A 22 14.60 24.31 -15.19
C ALA A 22 16.09 24.60 -15.39
N SER A 23 16.90 24.08 -14.50
CA SER A 23 18.30 23.67 -14.67
C SER A 23 19.08 23.80 -13.36
N GLN A 24 19.23 22.69 -12.70
CA GLN A 24 20.49 22.32 -12.06
C GLN A 24 20.46 20.80 -11.90
N ASP A 25 21.18 20.15 -12.83
CA ASP A 25 21.61 18.76 -12.75
C ASP A 25 22.63 18.67 -11.62
N ASP A 26 22.26 18.04 -10.51
CA ASP A 26 23.22 17.52 -9.55
C ASP A 26 23.38 16.02 -9.80
N ALA A 27 24.48 15.69 -10.46
CA ALA A 27 25.01 14.36 -10.65
C ALA A 27 25.33 13.73 -9.27
N TRP A 28 24.79 12.57 -9.01
CA TRP A 28 25.18 11.75 -7.89
C TRP A 28 26.29 10.80 -8.32
N GLU A 29 27.52 11.08 -7.91
CA GLU A 29 28.65 10.16 -8.01
C GLU A 29 28.42 8.99 -7.03
N GLU A 30 28.43 7.77 -7.59
CA GLU A 30 28.54 6.52 -6.83
C GLU A 30 29.99 6.33 -6.37
N ASP A 31 30.23 6.46 -5.09
CA ASP A 31 31.50 6.14 -4.46
C ASP A 31 31.55 4.63 -4.12
N THR A 32 32.01 3.83 -5.08
CA THR A 32 32.33 2.41 -4.87
C THR A 32 33.74 2.30 -4.35
N LYS A 33 33.90 2.23 -3.04
CA LYS A 33 35.17 1.77 -2.42
C LYS A 33 35.15 0.26 -2.26
N GLU A 34 35.80 -0.39 -3.17
CA GLU A 34 36.19 -1.79 -3.10
C GLU A 34 37.37 -1.95 -2.10
N THR A 35 37.10 -2.63 -0.98
CA THR A 35 38.14 -2.94 0.00
C THR A 35 38.64 -4.36 -0.25
N SER A 36 39.82 -4.48 -0.85
CA SER A 36 40.53 -5.72 -1.05
C SER A 36 41.07 -6.27 0.27
N LEU A 37 40.74 -7.54 0.55
CA LEU A 37 41.35 -8.32 1.64
C LEU A 37 42.68 -8.96 1.17
N PRO A 38 43.70 -9.05 2.02
CA PRO A 38 44.99 -9.62 1.65
C PRO A 38 44.93 -11.17 1.65
N GLN A 39 45.54 -11.74 0.61
CA GLN A 39 45.81 -13.18 0.49
C GLN A 39 46.86 -13.65 1.48
N GLY A 40 46.48 -14.58 2.35
CA GLY A 40 47.41 -15.32 3.21
C GLY A 40 47.99 -16.51 2.49
N THR A 41 49.33 -16.58 2.45
CA THR A 41 50.18 -17.67 1.95
C THR A 41 50.08 -18.91 2.84
N ILE A 42 49.87 -20.09 2.21
CA ILE A 42 49.88 -21.39 2.86
C ILE A 42 51.27 -22.00 2.73
N PRO A 43 51.92 -22.49 3.84
CA PRO A 43 53.14 -23.26 3.74
C PRO A 43 52.85 -24.76 3.43
N PRO A 44 53.79 -25.49 2.81
CA PRO A 44 53.61 -26.86 2.37
C PRO A 44 53.68 -27.87 3.51
N GLN A 45 52.72 -28.78 3.55
CA GLN A 45 52.66 -29.87 4.52
C GLN A 45 53.31 -31.14 3.98
N ASN A 46 54.19 -31.71 4.79
CA ASN A 46 55.01 -32.87 4.56
C ASN A 46 54.21 -34.17 4.62
N THR A 47 54.47 -35.08 3.69
CA THR A 47 53.92 -36.40 3.59
C THR A 47 54.57 -37.38 4.55
N ALA A 48 53.77 -38.03 5.42
CA ALA A 48 54.14 -39.30 6.05
C ALA A 48 52.98 -40.29 5.91
N LYS A 49 53.31 -41.42 5.31
CA LYS A 49 52.40 -42.56 5.07
C LYS A 49 52.34 -43.45 6.32
N PRO A 50 51.18 -43.76 6.92
CA PRO A 50 51.06 -44.85 7.89
C PRO A 50 50.58 -46.16 7.20
N THR A 51 51.23 -47.21 7.62
CA THR A 51 51.02 -48.64 7.33
C THR A 51 49.59 -49.06 7.78
N GLN A 52 48.87 -49.76 6.89
CA GLN A 52 47.56 -50.32 7.17
C GLN A 52 47.64 -51.66 7.92
N THR A 53 46.95 -51.73 9.06
CA THR A 53 46.58 -52.99 9.73
C THR A 53 45.12 -53.30 9.35
N PRO A 54 44.78 -54.51 8.98
CA PRO A 54 43.39 -54.81 8.57
C PRO A 54 42.49 -54.95 9.80
N THR A 55 41.63 -53.94 9.96
CA THR A 55 40.52 -53.98 10.93
C THR A 55 39.28 -54.56 10.23
N THR A 56 38.78 -55.65 10.81
CA THR A 56 37.51 -56.27 10.44
C THR A 56 36.37 -55.25 10.40
N ALA A 57 35.66 -55.12 9.26
CA ALA A 57 34.55 -54.20 9.09
C ALA A 57 33.38 -54.62 10.02
N PRO A 58 32.76 -53.68 10.77
CA PRO A 58 31.52 -53.99 11.45
C PRO A 58 30.41 -54.14 10.42
N THR A 59 29.69 -55.25 10.50
CA THR A 59 28.50 -55.51 9.72
C THR A 59 27.46 -54.45 10.01
N VAL A 60 27.29 -53.48 9.09
CA VAL A 60 26.28 -52.43 9.19
C VAL A 60 24.90 -53.10 9.02
N LYS A 61 24.14 -53.20 10.13
CA LYS A 61 22.74 -53.57 10.12
C LYS A 61 22.01 -52.63 9.12
N PRO A 62 21.22 -53.15 8.17
CA PRO A 62 20.50 -52.32 7.23
C PRO A 62 19.65 -51.32 7.98
N ALA A 63 19.89 -50.01 7.76
CA ALA A 63 19.07 -48.97 8.32
C ALA A 63 17.62 -49.21 7.91
N ALA A 64 16.72 -49.33 8.90
CA ALA A 64 15.29 -49.49 8.67
C ALA A 64 14.82 -48.44 7.67
N SER A 65 14.25 -48.87 6.54
CA SER A 65 13.72 -47.99 5.50
C SER A 65 12.67 -47.09 6.11
N ALA A 66 13.01 -45.82 6.31
CA ALA A 66 12.10 -44.87 6.95
C ALA A 66 10.86 -44.67 6.06
N THR A 67 9.68 -45.02 6.58
CA THR A 67 8.41 -44.87 5.86
C THR A 67 8.15 -43.42 5.48
N PRO A 68 7.82 -43.11 4.22
CA PRO A 68 7.49 -41.77 3.79
C PRO A 68 6.26 -41.23 4.51
N LEU A 69 6.28 -39.92 4.83
CA LEU A 69 5.14 -39.22 5.44
C LEU A 69 3.88 -39.32 4.59
N LYS A 70 2.72 -39.32 5.23
CA LYS A 70 1.43 -39.28 4.53
C LYS A 70 1.30 -38.01 3.67
N LYS A 71 0.65 -38.17 2.52
CA LYS A 71 0.38 -37.10 1.57
C LYS A 71 -0.47 -35.98 2.20
N VAL A 72 -0.14 -34.73 1.90
CA VAL A 72 -0.93 -33.55 2.33
C VAL A 72 -2.29 -33.51 1.65
N THR A 73 -3.34 -33.22 2.42
CA THR A 73 -4.74 -33.13 1.93
C THR A 73 -5.37 -31.79 2.30
N GLY A 74 -6.59 -31.53 1.80
CA GLY A 74 -7.35 -30.33 2.16
C GLY A 74 -6.73 -29.01 1.70
N ILE A 75 -6.02 -29.04 0.55
CA ILE A 75 -5.39 -27.80 0.06
C ILE A 75 -6.45 -26.84 -0.46
N LYS A 76 -6.40 -25.61 0.07
CA LYS A 76 -7.23 -24.47 -0.35
C LYS A 76 -6.34 -23.32 -0.79
N LEU A 77 -6.77 -22.60 -1.81
CA LEU A 77 -6.12 -21.40 -2.33
C LEU A 77 -6.99 -20.20 -2.05
N ILE A 78 -6.45 -19.24 -1.31
CA ILE A 78 -7.14 -18.00 -0.96
C ILE A 78 -6.40 -16.85 -1.66
N ARG A 79 -7.11 -16.04 -2.45
CA ARG A 79 -6.55 -14.84 -3.06
C ARG A 79 -6.25 -13.81 -1.97
N TYR A 80 -4.98 -13.56 -1.74
CA TYR A 80 -4.54 -12.58 -0.73
C TYR A 80 -4.40 -11.17 -1.33
N SER A 81 -3.88 -11.09 -2.56
CA SER A 81 -3.78 -9.86 -3.34
C SER A 81 -3.71 -10.18 -4.83
N THR A 82 -3.59 -9.15 -5.68
CA THR A 82 -3.39 -9.33 -7.13
C THR A 82 -2.09 -10.07 -7.47
N LYS A 83 -1.13 -10.07 -6.54
CA LYS A 83 0.20 -10.67 -6.70
C LYS A 83 0.53 -11.72 -5.64
N ALA A 84 -0.45 -12.12 -4.82
CA ALA A 84 -0.24 -13.09 -3.75
C ALA A 84 -1.43 -14.03 -3.54
N VAL A 85 -1.12 -15.27 -3.24
CA VAL A 85 -2.08 -16.34 -2.91
C VAL A 85 -1.65 -16.96 -1.59
N LYS A 86 -2.56 -17.07 -0.62
CA LYS A 86 -2.35 -17.86 0.59
C LYS A 86 -2.74 -19.30 0.27
N VAL A 87 -1.79 -20.20 0.40
CA VAL A 87 -1.99 -21.65 0.28
C VAL A 87 -2.18 -22.21 1.68
N THR A 88 -3.27 -22.92 1.95
CA THR A 88 -3.56 -23.56 3.25
C THR A 88 -3.83 -25.05 3.03
N TRP A 89 -3.64 -25.87 4.07
CA TRP A 89 -3.87 -27.31 4.03
C TRP A 89 -4.20 -27.87 5.40
N ILE A 90 -4.67 -29.11 5.44
CA ILE A 90 -4.87 -29.84 6.70
C ILE A 90 -3.50 -30.19 7.27
N LYS A 91 -3.27 -29.87 8.55
CA LYS A 91 -2.01 -30.17 9.24
C LYS A 91 -1.77 -31.67 9.29
N ASN A 92 -0.59 -32.12 8.85
CA ASN A 92 -0.13 -33.48 9.02
C ASN A 92 0.68 -33.50 10.34
N VAL A 93 0.24 -34.29 11.32
CA VAL A 93 0.82 -34.32 12.67
C VAL A 93 2.25 -34.88 12.71
N GLU A 94 2.63 -35.70 11.73
CA GLU A 94 3.96 -36.29 11.62
C GLU A 94 4.96 -35.35 10.91
N ALA A 95 4.46 -34.31 10.22
CA ALA A 95 5.30 -33.40 9.46
C ALA A 95 5.91 -32.31 10.34
N LYS A 96 7.21 -32.15 10.26
CA LYS A 96 7.92 -31.02 10.91
C LYS A 96 7.94 -29.78 10.04
N TYR A 97 7.84 -29.92 8.73
CA TYR A 97 7.87 -28.85 7.73
C TYR A 97 6.97 -29.18 6.55
N TYR A 98 6.68 -28.15 5.75
CA TYR A 98 5.97 -28.26 4.49
C TYR A 98 6.73 -27.46 3.42
N ARG A 99 6.87 -28.02 2.22
CA ARG A 99 7.34 -27.32 1.03
C ARG A 99 6.17 -27.00 0.13
N VAL A 100 6.06 -25.74 -0.26
CA VAL A 100 5.03 -25.28 -1.19
C VAL A 100 5.67 -25.05 -2.54
N TYR A 101 5.13 -25.72 -3.55
CA TYR A 101 5.58 -25.62 -4.93
C TYR A 101 4.55 -24.92 -5.78
N TYR A 102 5.02 -24.19 -6.78
CA TYR A 102 4.15 -23.50 -7.73
C TYR A 102 4.69 -23.58 -9.15
N SER A 103 3.77 -23.50 -10.13
CA SER A 103 4.08 -23.46 -11.56
C SER A 103 2.99 -22.65 -12.29
N LYS A 104 3.32 -22.17 -13.49
CA LYS A 104 2.34 -21.67 -14.46
C LYS A 104 1.80 -22.77 -15.37
N LYS A 105 2.41 -23.94 -15.35
CA LYS A 105 2.01 -25.13 -16.12
C LYS A 105 1.38 -26.16 -15.19
N LYS A 106 0.32 -26.82 -15.64
CA LYS A 106 -0.49 -27.77 -14.84
C LYS A 106 0.32 -28.93 -14.27
N SER A 107 1.26 -29.45 -15.03
CA SER A 107 1.93 -30.73 -14.73
C SER A 107 3.45 -30.68 -14.75
N SER A 108 4.05 -29.51 -15.01
CA SER A 108 5.51 -29.41 -15.18
C SER A 108 6.07 -28.10 -14.63
N SER A 109 7.41 -28.01 -14.55
CA SER A 109 8.15 -26.78 -14.21
C SER A 109 7.79 -26.20 -12.84
N PHE A 110 7.48 -27.06 -11.87
CA PHE A 110 7.23 -26.62 -10.50
C PHE A 110 8.52 -26.19 -9.80
N LYS A 111 8.45 -25.03 -9.18
CA LYS A 111 9.54 -24.47 -8.37
C LYS A 111 9.10 -24.44 -6.90
N CYS A 112 10.01 -24.76 -5.98
CA CYS A 112 9.76 -24.57 -4.57
C CYS A 112 9.73 -23.07 -4.28
N PHE A 113 8.60 -22.59 -3.75
CA PHE A 113 8.48 -21.21 -3.32
C PHE A 113 9.07 -20.99 -1.93
N GLY A 114 8.85 -21.96 -1.03
CA GLY A 114 9.33 -21.85 0.34
C GLY A 114 9.00 -23.05 1.21
N VAL A 115 9.56 -23.01 2.42
CA VAL A 115 9.39 -24.01 3.46
C VAL A 115 8.79 -23.35 4.69
N THR A 116 7.81 -23.98 5.33
CA THR A 116 7.15 -23.49 6.55
C THR A 116 6.92 -24.62 7.56
N LYS A 117 6.78 -24.30 8.83
CA LYS A 117 6.27 -25.19 9.88
C LYS A 117 4.75 -25.12 10.02
N GLU A 118 4.18 -24.03 9.54
CA GLU A 118 2.74 -23.76 9.61
C GLU A 118 1.99 -24.56 8.54
N ASN A 119 0.69 -24.71 8.71
CA ASN A 119 -0.21 -25.33 7.73
C ASN A 119 -0.69 -24.34 6.66
N HIS A 120 0.07 -23.27 6.45
CA HIS A 120 -0.18 -22.28 5.40
C HIS A 120 1.12 -21.58 4.97
N LEU A 121 1.10 -21.02 3.77
CA LEU A 121 2.17 -20.14 3.26
C LEU A 121 1.59 -19.08 2.33
N LEU A 122 2.05 -17.84 2.48
CA LEU A 122 1.73 -16.75 1.56
C LEU A 122 2.72 -16.76 0.40
N VAL A 123 2.25 -17.07 -0.80
CA VAL A 123 3.03 -17.05 -2.03
C VAL A 123 2.85 -15.71 -2.72
N GLY A 124 3.87 -14.87 -2.66
CA GLY A 124 3.88 -13.51 -3.24
C GLY A 124 4.61 -13.41 -4.57
N LYS A 125 4.76 -12.16 -5.08
CA LYS A 125 5.47 -11.83 -6.33
C LYS A 125 4.91 -12.56 -7.58
N LEU A 126 3.66 -12.95 -7.55
CA LEU A 126 2.96 -13.56 -8.68
C LEU A 126 2.61 -12.51 -9.75
N LYS A 127 2.51 -12.93 -11.00
CA LYS A 127 1.99 -12.09 -12.09
C LYS A 127 0.46 -12.04 -12.04
N ASN A 128 -0.12 -10.87 -12.36
CA ASN A 128 -1.57 -10.71 -12.48
C ASN A 128 -2.13 -11.50 -13.66
N ASN A 129 -3.44 -11.80 -13.64
CA ASN A 129 -4.18 -12.48 -14.70
C ASN A 129 -3.47 -13.73 -15.24
N THR A 130 -2.81 -14.47 -14.35
CA THR A 130 -1.96 -15.60 -14.70
C THR A 130 -2.43 -16.84 -13.95
N ASP A 131 -2.50 -17.95 -14.65
CA ASP A 131 -2.81 -19.24 -14.07
C ASP A 131 -1.62 -19.77 -13.28
N TYR A 132 -1.88 -20.21 -12.05
CA TYR A 132 -0.90 -20.82 -11.18
C TYR A 132 -1.43 -22.12 -10.60
N TYR A 133 -0.58 -23.10 -10.57
CA TYR A 133 -0.80 -24.43 -10.04
C TYR A 133 0.09 -24.63 -8.82
N PHE A 134 -0.46 -25.22 -7.78
CA PHE A 134 0.24 -25.43 -6.51
C PHE A 134 0.11 -26.86 -6.06
N TYR A 135 1.15 -27.38 -5.42
CA TYR A 135 1.07 -28.54 -4.57
C TYR A 135 1.93 -28.36 -3.32
N VAL A 136 1.66 -29.16 -2.30
CA VAL A 136 2.35 -29.14 -1.02
C VAL A 136 2.90 -30.53 -0.72
N GLN A 137 4.07 -30.58 -0.12
CA GLN A 137 4.74 -31.78 0.31
C GLN A 137 5.05 -31.70 1.81
N ALA A 138 4.67 -32.72 2.58
CA ALA A 138 5.04 -32.83 3.99
C ALA A 138 6.48 -33.33 4.10
N CYS A 139 7.24 -32.79 5.03
CA CYS A 139 8.68 -33.03 5.16
C CYS A 139 9.07 -33.28 6.63
N SER A 140 9.97 -34.20 6.85
CA SER A 140 10.56 -34.48 8.16
C SER A 140 11.66 -33.47 8.54
N LYS A 141 12.32 -32.87 7.54
CA LYS A 141 13.39 -31.85 7.70
C LYS A 141 13.31 -30.79 6.60
N LYS A 142 14.04 -29.68 6.78
CA LYS A 142 14.04 -28.55 5.82
C LYS A 142 14.62 -28.93 4.45
N THR A 143 15.61 -29.80 4.42
CA THR A 143 16.23 -30.31 3.18
C THR A 143 15.41 -31.49 2.63
N LYS A 144 15.52 -31.82 1.34
CA LYS A 144 14.88 -33.00 0.74
C LYS A 144 15.32 -34.27 1.45
N SER A 145 14.37 -35.21 1.62
CA SER A 145 14.59 -36.49 2.30
C SER A 145 13.78 -37.59 1.63
N ALA A 146 14.26 -38.81 1.71
CA ALA A 146 13.52 -40.00 1.28
C ALA A 146 12.21 -40.20 2.08
N THR A 147 12.13 -39.63 3.29
CA THR A 147 10.93 -39.66 4.14
C THR A 147 9.91 -38.57 3.83
N ASP A 148 10.19 -37.68 2.87
CA ASP A 148 9.21 -36.68 2.44
C ASP A 148 7.98 -37.38 1.80
N SER A 149 6.80 -36.81 2.01
CA SER A 149 5.58 -37.35 1.41
C SER A 149 5.61 -37.26 -0.11
N LYS A 150 4.78 -38.06 -0.79
CA LYS A 150 4.43 -37.77 -2.18
C LYS A 150 3.79 -36.37 -2.27
N ALA A 151 3.89 -35.73 -3.44
CA ALA A 151 3.22 -34.47 -3.72
C ALA A 151 1.70 -34.58 -3.47
N SER A 152 1.11 -33.56 -2.90
CA SER A 152 -0.35 -33.47 -2.82
C SER A 152 -0.99 -33.45 -4.22
N ARG A 153 -2.32 -33.44 -4.29
CA ARG A 153 -2.98 -33.08 -5.55
C ARG A 153 -2.59 -31.66 -5.93
N THR A 154 -2.44 -31.42 -7.22
CA THR A 154 -2.25 -30.07 -7.75
C THR A 154 -3.58 -29.33 -7.71
N VAL A 155 -3.56 -28.10 -7.16
CA VAL A 155 -4.69 -27.19 -7.13
C VAL A 155 -4.38 -25.96 -7.98
N HIS A 156 -5.41 -25.34 -8.54
CA HIS A 156 -5.29 -24.26 -9.52
C HIS A 156 -5.99 -22.99 -9.05
N ILE A 157 -5.39 -21.86 -9.38
CA ILE A 157 -6.02 -20.54 -9.25
C ILE A 157 -5.50 -19.60 -10.33
N LYS A 158 -6.38 -18.86 -10.95
CA LYS A 158 -6.01 -17.73 -11.79
C LYS A 158 -5.89 -16.50 -10.92
N THR A 159 -4.71 -15.87 -10.87
CA THR A 159 -4.57 -14.58 -10.22
C THR A 159 -5.40 -13.55 -10.99
N LYS A 160 -6.37 -12.93 -10.34
CA LYS A 160 -7.20 -11.93 -11.02
C LYS A 160 -6.40 -10.64 -11.18
N THR A 161 -6.57 -9.98 -12.32
CA THR A 161 -6.52 -8.54 -12.41
C THR A 161 -7.74 -8.01 -11.68
N TYR A 162 -7.70 -7.93 -10.35
CA TYR A 162 -8.56 -6.95 -9.74
C TYR A 162 -7.93 -5.60 -10.08
N SER A 163 -8.51 -4.92 -11.02
CA SER A 163 -8.45 -3.47 -11.02
C SER A 163 -9.19 -3.01 -9.77
N ARG A 164 -8.59 -3.20 -8.60
CA ARG A 164 -9.01 -2.54 -7.37
C ARG A 164 -8.61 -1.09 -7.55
N LYS A 165 -9.40 -0.37 -8.36
CA LYS A 165 -9.15 1.03 -8.61
C LYS A 165 -9.25 1.78 -7.30
N THR A 166 -8.13 2.26 -6.81
CA THR A 166 -8.08 3.16 -5.66
C THR A 166 -8.08 4.59 -6.18
N VAL A 167 -9.02 5.39 -5.71
CA VAL A 167 -9.10 6.81 -6.05
C VAL A 167 -8.76 7.64 -4.81
N PHE A 168 -7.80 8.54 -4.97
CA PHE A 168 -7.52 9.58 -4.00
C PHE A 168 -8.32 10.82 -4.43
N ALA A 169 -9.28 11.22 -3.61
CA ALA A 169 -10.17 12.35 -3.89
C ALA A 169 -9.92 13.46 -2.88
N GLY A 170 -9.72 14.70 -3.36
CA GLY A 170 -9.42 15.77 -2.42
C GLY A 170 -9.06 17.11 -3.02
N ASP A 171 -8.33 17.88 -2.23
CA ASP A 171 -7.90 19.25 -2.53
C ASP A 171 -6.45 19.33 -3.06
N SER A 172 -5.78 20.48 -2.84
CA SER A 172 -4.40 20.73 -3.31
C SER A 172 -3.37 19.73 -2.76
N ILE A 173 -3.54 19.23 -1.54
CA ILE A 173 -2.66 18.23 -0.95
C ILE A 173 -2.79 16.92 -1.73
N THR A 174 -4.00 16.50 -2.02
CA THR A 174 -4.26 15.30 -2.83
C THR A 174 -3.79 15.50 -4.28
N HIS A 175 -4.01 16.68 -4.86
CA HIS A 175 -3.53 17.02 -6.21
C HIS A 175 -2.01 16.92 -6.30
N GLY A 176 -1.29 17.41 -5.28
CA GLY A 176 0.16 17.33 -5.20
C GLY A 176 0.74 15.92 -5.17
N MET A 177 -0.03 14.92 -4.77
CA MET A 177 0.41 13.50 -4.84
C MET A 177 0.73 13.07 -6.28
N GLY A 178 0.03 13.59 -7.28
CA GLY A 178 0.15 13.16 -8.67
C GLY A 178 1.55 13.36 -9.24
N TRP A 179 2.19 14.48 -8.90
CA TRP A 179 3.53 14.80 -9.38
C TRP A 179 4.63 14.51 -8.34
N ALA A 180 4.30 14.50 -7.06
CA ALA A 180 5.26 14.21 -6.01
C ALA A 180 5.62 12.72 -5.89
N LEU A 181 4.76 11.83 -6.39
CA LEU A 181 4.87 10.38 -6.21
C LEU A 181 4.72 9.60 -7.54
N PRO A 182 5.55 9.85 -8.55
CA PRO A 182 5.55 8.98 -9.74
C PRO A 182 5.83 7.52 -9.36
N ALA A 183 6.63 7.29 -8.31
CA ALA A 183 6.92 5.96 -7.77
C ALA A 183 5.74 5.28 -7.04
N MET A 184 4.69 5.99 -6.65
CA MET A 184 3.44 5.35 -6.17
C MET A 184 2.67 4.65 -7.28
N HIS A 185 3.19 4.68 -8.50
CA HIS A 185 2.48 4.17 -9.65
C HIS A 185 1.05 4.72 -9.69
N ILE A 186 0.91 6.04 -9.50
CA ILE A 186 -0.33 6.74 -9.77
C ILE A 186 -0.49 6.68 -11.26
N GLY A 187 -1.36 5.83 -11.66
CA GLY A 187 -1.50 5.26 -13.00
C GLY A 187 -1.88 3.80 -12.85
N GLY A 188 -2.40 3.17 -13.86
CA GLY A 188 -2.96 1.82 -13.71
C GLY A 188 -4.18 1.82 -12.78
N ASN A 189 -4.04 1.25 -11.60
CA ASN A 189 -5.17 1.07 -10.66
C ASN A 189 -5.35 2.20 -9.63
N LYS A 190 -4.45 3.20 -9.62
CA LYS A 190 -4.54 4.36 -8.71
C LYS A 190 -4.85 5.62 -9.52
N LYS A 191 -5.85 6.37 -9.09
CA LYS A 191 -6.30 7.60 -9.74
C LYS A 191 -6.41 8.74 -8.74
N ILE A 192 -6.30 9.97 -9.24
CA ILE A 192 -6.50 11.19 -8.47
C ILE A 192 -7.72 11.91 -9.04
N VAL A 193 -8.65 12.29 -8.16
CA VAL A 193 -9.78 13.20 -8.43
C VAL A 193 -9.65 14.35 -7.45
N ALA A 194 -8.82 15.33 -7.78
CA ALA A 194 -8.49 16.42 -6.88
C ALA A 194 -8.20 17.70 -7.66
N ALA A 195 -8.46 18.85 -7.03
CA ALA A 195 -8.10 20.15 -7.56
C ALA A 195 -7.73 21.11 -6.42
N ARG A 196 -6.93 22.14 -6.74
CA ARG A 196 -6.51 23.16 -5.79
C ARG A 196 -7.73 23.96 -5.31
N GLY A 197 -7.74 24.30 -4.02
CA GLY A 197 -8.78 25.15 -3.41
C GLY A 197 -10.12 24.47 -3.16
N LEU A 198 -10.31 23.19 -3.52
CA LEU A 198 -11.57 22.51 -3.26
C LEU A 198 -11.91 22.46 -1.77
N LYS A 199 -13.13 22.89 -1.46
CA LYS A 199 -13.77 22.74 -0.15
C LYS A 199 -14.66 21.48 -0.15
N THR A 200 -15.14 21.09 1.02
CA THR A 200 -16.04 19.96 1.15
C THR A 200 -17.31 20.13 0.31
N ASN A 201 -17.97 21.29 0.36
CA ASN A 201 -19.16 21.60 -0.42
C ASN A 201 -18.85 21.79 -1.92
N THR A 202 -17.73 22.47 -2.26
CA THR A 202 -17.42 22.69 -3.69
C THR A 202 -17.03 21.40 -4.41
N PHE A 203 -16.64 20.35 -3.70
CA PHE A 203 -16.36 19.04 -4.27
C PHE A 203 -17.58 18.43 -4.99
N TYR A 204 -18.82 18.71 -4.52
CA TYR A 204 -20.03 18.22 -5.15
C TYR A 204 -20.88 19.29 -5.83
N THR A 205 -20.51 20.58 -5.73
CA THR A 205 -21.25 21.66 -6.40
C THR A 205 -20.52 22.29 -7.57
N GLN A 206 -19.16 22.37 -7.52
CA GLN A 206 -18.38 23.04 -8.54
C GLN A 206 -17.97 22.09 -9.68
N ARG A 207 -18.30 22.45 -10.93
CA ARG A 207 -18.02 21.66 -12.13
C ARG A 207 -16.65 22.00 -12.74
N ILE A 208 -15.57 21.39 -12.23
CA ILE A 208 -14.19 21.66 -12.66
C ILE A 208 -13.50 20.47 -13.31
N PHE A 209 -14.16 19.33 -13.42
CA PHE A 209 -13.60 18.12 -14.03
C PHE A 209 -14.31 17.84 -15.39
N ASN A 210 -13.99 18.62 -16.41
CA ASN A 210 -14.62 18.51 -17.74
C ASN A 210 -16.14 18.52 -17.64
N GLY A 211 -16.71 19.57 -17.02
CA GLY A 211 -18.15 19.71 -16.81
C GLY A 211 -18.76 18.86 -15.69
N GLN A 212 -17.99 18.02 -15.03
CA GLN A 212 -18.42 17.24 -13.87
C GLN A 212 -17.95 17.89 -12.56
N THR A 213 -18.70 17.66 -11.47
CA THR A 213 -18.22 17.91 -10.12
C THR A 213 -17.20 16.86 -9.70
N GLY A 214 -16.43 17.12 -8.64
CA GLY A 214 -15.51 16.13 -8.06
C GLY A 214 -16.22 14.83 -7.66
N LEU A 215 -17.42 14.96 -7.07
CA LEU A 215 -18.23 13.80 -6.69
C LEU A 215 -18.71 13.01 -7.90
N GLN A 216 -19.21 13.66 -8.95
CA GLN A 216 -19.62 13.01 -10.19
C GLN A 216 -18.44 12.29 -10.85
N LYS A 217 -17.28 12.95 -10.92
CA LYS A 217 -16.05 12.36 -11.45
C LYS A 217 -15.61 11.16 -10.62
N LEU A 218 -15.65 11.25 -9.30
CA LEU A 218 -15.32 10.17 -8.39
C LEU A 218 -16.20 8.93 -8.61
N ILE A 219 -17.50 9.10 -8.69
CA ILE A 219 -18.49 8.03 -8.94
C ILE A 219 -18.27 7.40 -10.32
N SER A 220 -18.00 8.22 -11.35
CA SER A 220 -17.77 7.72 -12.72
C SER A 220 -16.53 6.81 -12.83
N GLU A 221 -15.58 6.95 -11.93
CA GLU A 221 -14.40 6.08 -11.86
C GLU A 221 -14.71 4.66 -11.36
N LYS A 222 -15.91 4.42 -10.78
CA LYS A 222 -16.31 3.11 -10.19
C LYS A 222 -15.22 2.54 -9.29
N PRO A 223 -14.81 3.24 -8.25
CA PRO A 223 -13.67 2.86 -7.42
C PRO A 223 -13.98 1.61 -6.60
N TYR A 224 -12.96 0.79 -6.36
CA TYR A 224 -13.00 -0.24 -5.32
C TYR A 224 -12.78 0.40 -3.93
N ARG A 225 -11.84 1.36 -3.84
CA ARG A 225 -11.53 2.09 -2.60
C ARG A 225 -11.33 3.57 -2.89
N ILE A 226 -11.81 4.41 -1.99
CA ILE A 226 -11.62 5.85 -2.00
C ILE A 226 -10.85 6.26 -0.76
N TYR A 227 -9.84 7.11 -0.93
CA TYR A 227 -9.25 7.91 0.13
C TYR A 227 -9.75 9.34 -0.05
N LEU A 228 -10.65 9.78 0.85
CA LEU A 228 -11.26 11.11 0.79
C LEU A 228 -10.46 12.08 1.67
N MET A 229 -9.71 12.98 1.04
CA MET A 229 -8.75 13.92 1.64
C MET A 229 -9.19 15.36 1.37
N LEU A 230 -10.28 15.77 1.99
CA LEU A 230 -10.86 17.11 1.90
C LEU A 230 -10.89 17.77 3.27
N GLY A 231 -11.26 19.04 3.29
CA GLY A 231 -11.56 19.79 4.51
C GLY A 231 -10.57 20.87 4.85
N MET A 232 -9.34 20.80 4.34
CA MET A 232 -8.31 21.78 4.64
C MET A 232 -8.73 23.21 4.24
N ASN A 233 -9.33 23.36 3.06
CA ASN A 233 -9.84 24.65 2.58
C ASN A 233 -11.18 25.06 3.22
N SER A 234 -11.89 24.13 3.86
CA SER A 234 -13.16 24.40 4.54
C SER A 234 -12.95 24.94 5.96
N ILE A 235 -11.85 24.57 6.62
CA ILE A 235 -11.58 24.88 8.03
C ILE A 235 -11.72 26.37 8.35
N LEU A 236 -11.31 27.26 7.44
CA LEU A 236 -11.27 28.70 7.71
C LEU A 236 -12.62 29.39 7.55
N GLY A 237 -13.46 28.94 6.64
CA GLY A 237 -14.70 29.68 6.28
C GLY A 237 -16.00 28.86 6.38
N THR A 238 -15.93 27.61 6.90
CA THR A 238 -17.10 26.75 7.02
C THR A 238 -17.28 26.29 8.46
N SER A 239 -18.52 26.19 8.93
CA SER A 239 -18.81 25.69 10.26
C SER A 239 -18.42 24.21 10.37
N GLN A 240 -18.10 23.75 11.59
CA GLN A 240 -17.81 22.32 11.80
C GLN A 240 -19.02 21.44 11.49
N LYS A 241 -20.24 21.94 11.74
CA LYS A 241 -21.49 21.23 11.43
C LYS A 241 -21.62 21.00 9.93
N ASP A 242 -21.37 22.03 9.13
CA ASP A 242 -21.51 21.97 7.68
C ASP A 242 -20.42 21.12 7.04
N ILE A 243 -19.17 21.21 7.52
CA ILE A 243 -18.07 20.31 7.07
C ILE A 243 -18.50 18.84 7.25
N ILE A 244 -19.06 18.47 8.39
CA ILE A 244 -19.48 17.09 8.67
C ILE A 244 -20.70 16.71 7.86
N ALA A 245 -21.64 17.65 7.62
CA ALA A 245 -22.80 17.43 6.74
C ALA A 245 -22.35 17.19 5.30
N ASP A 246 -21.40 17.97 4.79
CA ASP A 246 -20.82 17.78 3.45
C ASP A 246 -20.16 16.40 3.30
N PHE A 247 -19.36 15.97 4.29
CA PHE A 247 -18.77 14.63 4.26
C PHE A 247 -19.85 13.54 4.26
N ARG A 248 -20.91 13.69 5.05
CA ARG A 248 -22.05 12.76 5.08
C ARG A 248 -22.73 12.68 3.72
N HIS A 249 -22.97 13.82 3.07
CA HIS A 249 -23.54 13.88 1.73
C HIS A 249 -22.67 13.16 0.70
N ILE A 250 -21.36 13.41 0.70
CA ILE A 250 -20.41 12.74 -0.20
C ILE A 250 -20.41 11.22 0.03
N ILE A 251 -20.34 10.78 1.27
CA ILE A 251 -20.35 9.35 1.64
C ILE A 251 -21.63 8.70 1.15
N GLN A 252 -22.79 9.26 1.48
CA GLN A 252 -24.08 8.70 1.09
C GLN A 252 -24.21 8.59 -0.42
N SER A 253 -23.88 9.65 -1.16
CA SER A 253 -23.91 9.65 -2.63
C SER A 253 -23.02 8.57 -3.24
N VAL A 254 -21.84 8.33 -2.65
CA VAL A 254 -20.95 7.25 -3.11
C VAL A 254 -21.53 5.88 -2.75
N GLN A 255 -22.07 5.68 -1.56
CA GLN A 255 -22.67 4.42 -1.13
C GLN A 255 -23.88 4.05 -2.00
N ASP A 256 -24.70 5.02 -2.35
CA ASP A 256 -25.87 4.81 -3.22
C ASP A 256 -25.46 4.42 -4.65
N ALA A 257 -24.50 5.13 -5.22
CA ALA A 257 -24.04 4.91 -6.59
C ALA A 257 -23.06 3.72 -6.74
N CYS A 258 -22.28 3.43 -5.72
CA CYS A 258 -21.22 2.44 -5.71
C CYS A 258 -21.20 1.64 -4.39
N PRO A 259 -22.21 0.82 -4.10
CA PRO A 259 -22.43 0.19 -2.78
C PRO A 259 -21.32 -0.77 -2.33
N LYS A 260 -20.46 -1.19 -3.26
CA LYS A 260 -19.29 -2.07 -2.95
C LYS A 260 -17.98 -1.32 -2.78
N THR A 261 -18.04 0.01 -2.78
CA THR A 261 -16.85 0.86 -2.62
C THR A 261 -16.49 0.99 -1.14
N ASP A 262 -15.24 0.69 -0.83
CA ASP A 262 -14.67 0.94 0.49
C ASP A 262 -14.26 2.42 0.58
N ILE A 263 -14.86 3.15 1.51
CA ILE A 263 -14.59 4.58 1.72
C ILE A 263 -13.70 4.76 2.95
N VAL A 264 -12.61 5.49 2.77
CA VAL A 264 -11.65 5.85 3.82
C VAL A 264 -11.66 7.36 3.99
N LEU A 265 -12.18 7.85 5.11
CA LEU A 265 -12.04 9.24 5.50
C LEU A 265 -10.63 9.49 6.02
N CYS A 266 -9.91 10.40 5.41
CA CYS A 266 -8.57 10.78 5.82
C CYS A 266 -8.63 11.98 6.76
N ALA A 267 -7.89 11.93 7.86
CA ALA A 267 -7.77 13.06 8.78
C ALA A 267 -7.28 14.32 8.06
N ILE A 268 -7.81 15.48 8.43
CA ILE A 268 -7.29 16.78 7.98
C ILE A 268 -5.91 16.99 8.63
N PRO A 269 -4.85 17.28 7.85
CA PRO A 269 -3.51 17.41 8.39
C PRO A 269 -3.31 18.68 9.25
N PRO A 270 -2.30 18.70 10.12
CA PRO A 270 -1.90 19.90 10.84
C PRO A 270 -1.21 20.88 9.89
N VAL A 271 -1.14 22.14 10.32
CA VAL A 271 -0.32 23.19 9.70
C VAL A 271 0.86 23.56 10.60
N SER A 272 1.84 24.30 10.09
CA SER A 272 2.96 24.80 10.88
C SER A 272 2.50 25.76 11.99
N ARG A 273 3.35 25.97 13.00
CA ARG A 273 3.07 26.94 14.07
C ARG A 273 2.82 28.35 13.49
N ALA A 274 3.68 28.81 12.58
CA ALA A 274 3.55 30.10 11.93
C ALA A 274 2.24 30.22 11.13
N LYS A 275 1.87 29.18 10.36
CA LYS A 275 0.62 29.15 9.61
C LYS A 275 -0.60 29.22 10.51
N LYS A 276 -0.60 28.51 11.64
CA LYS A 276 -1.69 28.55 12.62
C LYS A 276 -1.79 29.90 13.32
N ALA A 277 -0.67 30.54 13.62
CA ALA A 277 -0.64 31.90 14.18
C ALA A 277 -1.24 32.89 13.19
N PHE A 278 -0.87 32.83 11.91
CA PHE A 278 -1.42 33.68 10.86
C PHE A 278 -2.92 33.41 10.57
N GLN A 279 -3.36 32.17 10.70
CA GLN A 279 -4.73 31.73 10.45
C GLN A 279 -5.25 30.89 11.63
N PRO A 280 -5.70 31.52 12.73
CA PRO A 280 -6.11 30.80 13.96
C PRO A 280 -7.23 29.79 13.78
N GLY A 281 -8.03 29.90 12.71
CA GLY A 281 -9.09 28.96 12.36
C GLY A 281 -8.63 27.50 12.25
N PHE A 282 -7.34 27.25 11.98
CA PHE A 282 -6.77 25.90 11.99
C PHE A 282 -6.76 25.23 13.37
N SER A 283 -7.01 25.95 14.45
CA SER A 283 -7.22 25.38 15.78
C SER A 283 -8.42 24.42 15.84
N LYS A 284 -9.36 24.53 14.89
CA LYS A 284 -10.53 23.64 14.77
C LYS A 284 -10.18 22.23 14.28
N VAL A 285 -9.02 22.02 13.62
CA VAL A 285 -8.65 20.76 12.95
C VAL A 285 -8.78 19.54 13.86
N PRO A 286 -8.24 19.49 15.09
CA PRO A 286 -8.36 18.31 15.94
C PRO A 286 -9.82 17.95 16.24
N ARG A 287 -10.66 18.95 16.51
CA ARG A 287 -12.08 18.73 16.82
C ARG A 287 -12.88 18.27 15.61
N VAL A 288 -12.58 18.79 14.42
CA VAL A 288 -13.20 18.31 13.17
C VAL A 288 -12.78 16.87 12.87
N ASN A 289 -11.50 16.53 13.07
CA ASN A 289 -11.00 15.17 12.88
C ASN A 289 -11.69 14.16 13.82
N GLU A 290 -11.96 14.53 15.06
CA GLU A 290 -12.70 13.65 15.98
C GLU A 290 -14.15 13.45 15.51
N LYS A 291 -14.82 14.51 15.02
CA LYS A 291 -16.16 14.41 14.43
C LYS A 291 -16.15 13.56 13.14
N MET A 292 -15.13 13.66 12.31
CA MET A 292 -14.96 12.80 11.13
C MET A 292 -14.79 11.33 11.52
N LYS A 293 -14.05 11.04 12.58
CA LYS A 293 -13.89 9.69 13.11
C LYS A 293 -15.23 9.12 13.63
N GLN A 294 -16.05 9.94 14.28
CA GLN A 294 -17.40 9.58 14.69
C GLN A 294 -18.30 9.34 13.48
N LEU A 295 -18.26 10.23 12.46
CA LEU A 295 -18.99 10.06 11.22
C LEU A 295 -18.64 8.74 10.51
N ALA A 296 -17.36 8.38 10.46
CA ALA A 296 -16.92 7.12 9.87
C ALA A 296 -17.59 5.92 10.54
N ARG A 297 -17.67 5.89 11.88
CA ARG A 297 -18.38 4.85 12.62
C ARG A 297 -19.87 4.80 12.29
N GLN A 298 -20.53 5.98 12.21
CA GLN A 298 -21.96 6.10 11.91
C GLN A 298 -22.34 5.65 10.50
N THR A 299 -21.43 5.81 9.55
CA THR A 299 -21.67 5.50 8.13
C THR A 299 -21.07 4.16 7.69
N GLY A 300 -20.44 3.41 8.61
CA GLY A 300 -19.76 2.15 8.28
C GLY A 300 -18.56 2.32 7.37
N THR A 301 -17.93 3.51 7.35
CA THR A 301 -16.73 3.80 6.58
C THR A 301 -15.47 3.70 7.44
N ASN A 302 -14.30 3.65 6.81
CA ASN A 302 -13.03 3.60 7.51
C ASN A 302 -12.53 5.02 7.83
N TYR A 303 -11.75 5.16 8.90
CA TYR A 303 -11.07 6.41 9.24
C TYR A 303 -9.57 6.20 9.28
N PHE A 304 -8.83 6.99 8.52
CA PHE A 304 -7.37 6.91 8.43
C PHE A 304 -6.71 8.12 9.07
N ASN A 305 -6.25 7.96 10.31
CA ASN A 305 -5.44 8.97 10.98
C ASN A 305 -3.95 8.80 10.63
N TYR A 306 -3.57 9.30 9.47
CA TYR A 306 -2.17 9.33 9.05
C TYR A 306 -1.37 10.49 9.66
N THR A 307 -2.03 11.48 10.30
CA THR A 307 -1.40 12.73 10.75
C THR A 307 -0.36 12.54 11.85
N VAL A 308 -0.38 11.40 12.54
CA VAL A 308 0.58 11.06 13.60
C VAL A 308 2.05 11.22 13.16
N PHE A 309 2.39 10.87 11.91
CA PHE A 309 3.77 11.05 11.45
C PHE A 309 4.11 12.50 11.10
N LEU A 310 3.09 13.30 10.71
CA LEU A 310 3.25 14.70 10.34
C LEU A 310 3.39 15.62 11.55
N THR A 311 2.81 15.25 12.69
CA THR A 311 2.59 16.12 13.85
C THR A 311 3.76 16.02 14.83
N ASN A 312 4.27 17.16 15.29
CA ASN A 312 5.21 17.24 16.41
C ASN A 312 4.48 17.12 17.77
N SER A 313 5.21 17.15 18.90
CA SER A 313 4.64 17.03 20.25
C SER A 313 3.65 18.13 20.60
N GLU A 314 3.72 19.29 19.95
CA GLU A 314 2.84 20.43 20.16
C GLU A 314 1.61 20.48 19.22
N GLY A 315 1.47 19.46 18.34
CA GLY A 315 0.34 19.36 17.42
C GLY A 315 0.52 20.13 16.09
N TYR A 316 1.73 20.59 15.76
CA TYR A 316 2.01 21.30 14.51
C TYR A 316 2.65 20.39 13.45
N LEU A 317 2.52 20.79 12.19
CA LEU A 317 3.22 20.14 11.07
C LEU A 317 4.73 20.27 11.29
N LYS A 318 5.42 19.11 11.28
CA LYS A 318 6.88 19.04 11.41
C LYS A 318 7.56 19.77 10.24
N PRO A 319 8.57 20.62 10.47
CA PRO A 319 9.27 21.33 9.40
C PRO A 319 9.81 20.42 8.29
N LYS A 320 10.33 19.24 8.64
CA LYS A 320 10.85 18.26 7.68
C LYS A 320 9.82 17.69 6.70
N TYR A 321 8.52 17.93 6.94
CA TYR A 321 7.42 17.48 6.08
C TYR A 321 6.66 18.63 5.43
N SER A 322 7.00 19.87 5.81
CA SER A 322 6.33 21.09 5.35
C SER A 322 6.96 21.60 4.07
N ALA A 323 6.16 22.11 3.16
CA ALA A 323 6.60 23.08 2.17
C ALA A 323 6.83 24.44 2.84
N SER A 324 7.39 25.41 2.12
CA SER A 324 7.73 26.75 2.65
C SER A 324 6.53 27.53 3.20
N ASP A 325 5.32 27.27 2.69
CA ASP A 325 4.09 27.94 3.10
C ASP A 325 3.51 27.44 4.45
N GLY A 326 4.12 26.41 5.05
CA GLY A 326 3.68 25.81 6.31
C GLY A 326 2.33 25.09 6.27
N TYR A 327 1.82 24.84 5.06
CA TYR A 327 0.49 24.30 4.80
C TYR A 327 0.54 23.06 3.92
N HIS A 328 1.22 23.14 2.77
CA HIS A 328 1.40 22.02 1.86
C HIS A 328 2.55 21.10 2.31
N TRP A 329 2.58 19.92 1.72
CA TRP A 329 3.58 18.91 2.01
C TRP A 329 4.73 18.98 1.01
N ASN A 330 5.92 18.68 1.48
CA ASN A 330 7.06 18.40 0.61
C ASN A 330 7.09 16.93 0.15
N LYS A 331 8.00 16.59 -0.75
CA LYS A 331 8.14 15.24 -1.31
C LYS A 331 8.30 14.16 -0.23
N THR A 332 9.07 14.44 0.83
CA THR A 332 9.30 13.49 1.94
C THR A 332 8.01 13.12 2.66
N ALA A 333 7.11 14.10 2.87
CA ALA A 333 5.80 13.82 3.47
C ALA A 333 4.93 12.92 2.58
N TYR A 334 4.93 13.15 1.28
CA TYR A 334 4.18 12.30 0.34
C TYR A 334 4.71 10.87 0.30
N VAL A 335 6.03 10.67 0.26
CA VAL A 335 6.63 9.34 0.33
C VAL A 335 6.20 8.62 1.61
N LYS A 336 6.26 9.32 2.75
CA LYS A 336 5.86 8.74 4.03
C LYS A 336 4.36 8.44 4.10
N PHE A 337 3.54 9.30 3.53
CA PHE A 337 2.10 9.05 3.40
C PHE A 337 1.82 7.79 2.57
N ALA A 338 2.53 7.61 1.46
CA ALA A 338 2.42 6.42 0.61
C ALA A 338 2.68 5.12 1.36
N GLU A 339 3.75 5.08 2.17
CA GLU A 339 4.07 3.93 3.04
C GLU A 339 2.95 3.66 4.05
N LYS A 340 2.37 4.72 4.62
CA LYS A 340 1.26 4.60 5.59
C LYS A 340 -0.02 4.08 4.93
N VAL A 341 -0.34 4.56 3.72
CA VAL A 341 -1.48 4.04 2.93
C VAL A 341 -1.29 2.56 2.64
N GLU A 342 -0.11 2.15 2.19
CA GLU A 342 0.16 0.74 1.90
C GLU A 342 -0.01 -0.17 3.14
N LYS A 343 0.47 0.30 4.31
CA LYS A 343 0.29 -0.42 5.57
C LYS A 343 -1.19 -0.48 5.98
N PHE A 344 -1.92 0.61 5.80
CA PHE A 344 -3.34 0.69 6.12
C PHE A 344 -4.18 -0.20 5.19
N ASP A 345 -3.92 -0.19 3.88
CA ASP A 345 -4.55 -1.09 2.91
C ASP A 345 -4.41 -2.56 3.32
N LYS A 346 -3.20 -2.96 3.74
CA LYS A 346 -2.95 -4.33 4.21
C LYS A 346 -3.79 -4.67 5.44
N SER A 347 -3.98 -3.74 6.38
CA SER A 347 -4.79 -3.96 7.58
C SER A 347 -6.28 -4.12 7.24
N LEU A 348 -6.82 -3.33 6.33
CA LEU A 348 -8.21 -3.45 5.88
C LEU A 348 -8.47 -4.77 5.14
N ASP A 349 -7.55 -5.19 4.29
CA ASP A 349 -7.68 -6.44 3.53
C ASP A 349 -7.64 -7.70 4.44
N VAL A 350 -7.01 -7.62 5.60
CA VAL A 350 -7.01 -8.69 6.61
C VAL A 350 -8.35 -8.78 7.33
N THR A 351 -8.96 -7.65 7.66
CA THR A 351 -10.24 -7.59 8.40
C THR A 351 -11.39 -8.21 7.60
N VAL A 352 -11.41 -8.04 6.27
CA VAL A 352 -12.42 -8.65 5.38
C VAL A 352 -12.34 -10.20 5.35
N GLN A 353 -11.22 -10.79 5.79
CA GLN A 353 -11.03 -12.25 5.81
C GLN A 353 -11.51 -12.93 7.09
N ILE A 354 -11.89 -12.18 8.11
CA ILE A 354 -12.29 -12.71 9.44
C ILE A 354 -13.81 -12.76 9.62
N LEU A 355 -14.59 -12.14 8.74
CA LEU A 355 -16.05 -12.25 8.80
C LEU A 355 -16.47 -13.66 8.34
N PRO A 356 -17.15 -14.44 9.20
CA PRO A 356 -17.69 -15.73 8.80
C PRO A 356 -18.77 -15.51 7.72
N VAL A 357 -18.70 -16.38 6.69
CA VAL A 357 -19.76 -16.53 5.68
C VAL A 357 -20.92 -17.27 6.32
#